data_30f89092f13803e81101548140a3cbc5
#
_entry.id   30f89092f13803e81101548140a3cbc5
#
_cell.length_a   1.000
_cell.length_b   1.000
_cell.length_c   1.000
_cell.angle_alpha   90.00
_cell.angle_beta   90.00
_cell.angle_gamma   90.00
#
_symmetry.space_group_name_H-M   'P 1'
#
loop_
_entity.id
_entity.type
_entity.pdbx_description
1 polymer ?
#
loop_
_entity_poly.entity_id
_entity_poly.type
_entity_poly.pdbx_seq_one_letter_code
_entity_poly.pdbx_strand_id
1 'polypeptide(L)'
;MIRFEKFVLPNDLRVIVHQDTSTPMAVMNIMYDVGARDEDPERTGFAHLFEHLMFGGSINIPSYDSPLQMAGGENNAYTSNDITNYYIQLPAENLETAFWLESDRMLSLAFGEKSLDVQRKVVCEEFKEHYLNKPYGDVWHKMRELAYKVHPYRWMTIGKELSHIENAKLDDVKNFFFTHYRPNNAILVVAGNVTVEKVKELTEKWFGDIPAGKKYIRKLPQEPAQTEARKLEVKAEVPLDAFYKCWHIYPRSDKRYYIADLITEVLSGGGSSRLFQSLVKEKKLFSAVECYHSGSLDAGTLVIEGKLVKGVKMEDAEKAVEAELEKMRTEKVTATELQKVKNKVESLIAFEDMSLTSRANSLAFYELLGDAEQMNHELEKYNVVTAEDILNESRIIFRPENSNTLYYYSKN
;
A
#
# COMPACT_ATOMS: atom_id res chain seq x y z
N MET A 1 -18.37 -13.24 8.82
CA MET A 1 -18.43 -11.96 9.58
C MET A 1 -17.41 -12.06 10.71
N ILE A 2 -16.45 -11.15 10.73
CA ILE A 2 -15.39 -11.05 11.72
C ILE A 2 -15.93 -10.27 12.94
N ARG A 3 -15.95 -10.91 14.12
CA ARG A 3 -16.40 -10.29 15.36
C ARG A 3 -15.20 -9.68 16.07
N PHE A 4 -15.37 -8.50 16.64
CA PHE A 4 -14.33 -7.81 17.39
C PHE A 4 -14.93 -6.86 18.43
N GLU A 5 -14.13 -6.45 19.40
CA GLU A 5 -14.44 -5.38 20.34
C GLU A 5 -13.46 -4.23 20.17
N LYS A 6 -13.94 -3.00 20.45
CA LYS A 6 -13.12 -1.79 20.35
C LYS A 6 -13.13 -1.04 21.69
N PHE A 7 -11.98 -0.45 22.04
CA PHE A 7 -11.85 0.53 23.09
C PHE A 7 -10.73 1.53 22.79
N VAL A 8 -10.69 2.62 23.51
CA VAL A 8 -9.69 3.68 23.35
C VAL A 8 -9.07 3.95 24.71
N LEU A 9 -7.72 4.01 24.76
CA LEU A 9 -7.00 4.41 25.97
C LEU A 9 -7.09 5.93 26.21
N PRO A 10 -6.80 6.41 27.45
CA PRO A 10 -6.75 7.85 27.75
C PRO A 10 -5.76 8.65 26.91
N ASN A 11 -4.75 8.00 26.31
CA ASN A 11 -3.77 8.60 25.41
C ASN A 11 -4.18 8.53 23.92
N ASP A 12 -5.47 8.28 23.64
CA ASP A 12 -6.07 8.17 22.31
C ASP A 12 -5.59 6.98 21.47
N LEU A 13 -4.91 5.98 22.05
CA LEU A 13 -4.62 4.73 21.34
C LEU A 13 -5.92 3.97 21.09
N ARG A 14 -6.26 3.76 19.82
CA ARG A 14 -7.41 2.95 19.41
C ARG A 14 -7.02 1.47 19.42
N VAL A 15 -7.82 0.65 20.08
CA VAL A 15 -7.54 -0.78 20.23
C VAL A 15 -8.71 -1.61 19.73
N ILE A 16 -8.40 -2.64 18.95
CA ILE A 16 -9.36 -3.62 18.44
C ILE A 16 -8.91 -5.01 18.91
N VAL A 17 -9.84 -5.80 19.41
CA VAL A 17 -9.61 -7.19 19.82
C VAL A 17 -10.50 -8.12 19.00
N HIS A 18 -9.88 -9.04 18.27
CA HIS A 18 -10.55 -10.10 17.52
C HIS A 18 -10.21 -11.46 18.14
N GLN A 19 -11.13 -12.02 18.90
CA GLN A 19 -10.97 -13.32 19.54
C GLN A 19 -11.23 -14.45 18.55
N ASP A 20 -10.22 -15.33 18.36
CA ASP A 20 -10.31 -16.54 17.57
C ASP A 20 -9.59 -17.70 18.29
N THR A 21 -10.38 -18.58 18.88
CA THR A 21 -9.88 -19.74 19.64
C THR A 21 -9.59 -20.97 18.75
N SER A 22 -9.76 -20.86 17.46
CA SER A 22 -9.46 -21.95 16.50
C SER A 22 -7.97 -22.18 16.26
N THR A 23 -7.13 -21.26 16.72
CA THR A 23 -5.67 -21.30 16.60
C THR A 23 -5.01 -21.07 17.97
N PRO A 24 -3.84 -21.68 18.26
CA PRO A 24 -3.07 -21.36 19.47
C PRO A 24 -2.26 -20.07 19.36
N MET A 25 -2.32 -19.39 18.23
CA MET A 25 -1.51 -18.20 17.91
C MET A 25 -2.24 -16.91 18.27
N ALA A 26 -1.47 -15.86 18.44
CA ALA A 26 -1.93 -14.48 18.49
C ALA A 26 -1.15 -13.62 17.49
N VAL A 27 -1.79 -12.59 16.96
CA VAL A 27 -1.21 -11.54 16.14
C VAL A 27 -1.43 -10.21 16.85
N MET A 28 -0.36 -9.44 16.96
CA MET A 28 -0.42 -8.01 17.30
C MET A 28 -0.06 -7.22 16.05
N ASN A 29 -0.93 -6.30 15.63
CA ASN A 29 -0.72 -5.42 14.51
C ASN A 29 -0.84 -3.97 14.95
N ILE A 30 0.18 -3.16 14.68
CA ILE A 30 0.14 -1.72 14.94
C ILE A 30 0.27 -0.97 13.63
N MET A 31 -0.77 -0.23 13.28
CA MET A 31 -0.82 0.61 12.10
C MET A 31 -0.72 2.08 12.49
N TYR A 32 0.29 2.77 11.97
CA TYR A 32 0.45 4.21 12.12
C TYR A 32 -0.10 4.93 10.89
N ASP A 33 -0.89 5.98 11.12
CA ASP A 33 -1.40 6.88 10.06
C ASP A 33 -0.29 7.83 9.60
N VAL A 34 0.74 7.26 9.03
CA VAL A 34 1.89 7.95 8.44
C VAL A 34 2.50 7.11 7.33
N GLY A 35 2.79 7.74 6.21
CA GLY A 35 3.45 7.14 5.06
C GLY A 35 4.25 8.15 4.27
N ALA A 36 4.69 7.79 3.06
CA ALA A 36 5.50 8.68 2.23
C ALA A 36 4.80 9.99 1.88
N ARG A 37 3.48 10.07 1.92
CA ARG A 37 2.73 11.32 1.68
C ARG A 37 2.91 12.37 2.77
N ASP A 38 3.37 11.98 3.96
CA ASP A 38 3.57 12.88 5.10
C ASP A 38 4.97 13.47 5.16
N GLU A 39 5.80 13.15 4.18
CA GLU A 39 7.19 13.60 4.09
C GLU A 39 7.30 15.03 3.54
N ASP A 40 8.36 15.72 3.94
CA ASP A 40 8.78 16.95 3.32
C ASP A 40 9.26 16.67 1.88
N PRO A 41 8.80 17.40 0.84
CA PRO A 41 9.25 17.23 -0.55
C PRO A 41 10.76 17.28 -0.76
N GLU A 42 11.49 17.96 0.12
CA GLU A 42 12.96 18.08 0.10
C GLU A 42 13.65 17.02 0.98
N ARG A 43 12.87 16.10 1.61
CA ARG A 43 13.35 15.08 2.55
C ARG A 43 12.49 13.82 2.45
N THR A 44 12.46 13.22 1.29
CA THR A 44 11.63 12.04 1.02
C THR A 44 12.36 10.73 1.34
N GLY A 45 11.60 9.65 1.55
CA GLY A 45 12.11 8.33 1.94
C GLY A 45 12.22 8.13 3.46
N PHE A 46 11.76 9.10 4.24
CA PHE A 46 11.85 9.04 5.71
C PHE A 46 10.92 8.01 6.33
N ALA A 47 9.72 7.82 5.80
CA ALA A 47 8.79 6.81 6.30
C ALA A 47 9.38 5.40 6.17
N HIS A 48 10.02 5.10 5.04
CA HIS A 48 10.70 3.84 4.82
C HIS A 48 11.99 3.71 5.64
N LEU A 49 12.81 4.75 5.72
CA LEU A 49 13.98 4.77 6.63
C LEU A 49 13.55 4.50 8.07
N PHE A 50 12.38 5.02 8.48
CA PHE A 50 11.83 4.77 9.79
C PHE A 50 11.42 3.32 10.01
N GLU A 51 10.83 2.68 9.02
CA GLU A 51 10.54 1.24 9.09
C GLU A 51 11.79 0.47 9.49
N HIS A 52 12.93 0.73 8.84
CA HIS A 52 14.22 0.12 9.18
C HIS A 52 14.71 0.48 10.58
N LEU A 53 14.62 1.75 10.97
CA LEU A 53 15.08 2.21 12.29
C LEU A 53 14.30 1.59 13.44
N MET A 54 13.02 1.28 13.23
CA MET A 54 12.16 0.66 14.24
C MET A 54 12.62 -0.76 14.63
N PHE A 55 13.42 -1.44 13.81
CA PHE A 55 14.04 -2.73 14.13
C PHE A 55 15.44 -2.61 14.74
N GLY A 56 15.98 -1.41 14.81
CA GLY A 56 17.32 -1.13 15.34
C GLY A 56 17.43 -1.17 16.86
N GLY A 57 16.35 -1.51 17.56
CA GLY A 57 16.27 -1.51 19.02
C GLY A 57 15.68 -0.21 19.60
N SER A 58 15.30 -0.28 20.87
CA SER A 58 14.74 0.83 21.63
C SER A 58 15.60 1.12 22.86
N ILE A 59 15.25 2.13 23.65
CA ILE A 59 16.06 2.56 24.82
C ILE A 59 16.33 1.40 25.78
N ASN A 60 15.30 0.57 26.07
CA ASN A 60 15.42 -0.50 27.04
C ASN A 60 15.67 -1.87 26.40
N ILE A 61 15.51 -1.98 25.06
CA ILE A 61 15.58 -3.24 24.34
C ILE A 61 16.60 -3.09 23.18
N PRO A 62 17.88 -3.41 23.41
CA PRO A 62 18.93 -3.24 22.40
C PRO A 62 18.78 -4.14 21.17
N SER A 63 18.09 -5.29 21.32
CA SER A 63 17.81 -6.23 20.24
C SER A 63 16.32 -6.57 20.25
N TYR A 64 15.62 -6.18 19.20
CA TYR A 64 14.18 -6.44 19.05
C TYR A 64 13.91 -7.91 18.73
N ASP A 65 14.65 -8.51 17.82
CA ASP A 65 14.39 -9.86 17.30
C ASP A 65 14.73 -10.97 18.30
N SER A 66 15.77 -10.81 19.12
CA SER A 66 16.21 -11.87 20.00
C SER A 66 15.15 -12.33 21.03
N PRO A 67 14.51 -11.45 21.81
CA PRO A 67 13.45 -11.87 22.70
C PRO A 67 12.20 -12.38 21.98
N LEU A 68 11.90 -11.85 20.79
CA LEU A 68 10.77 -12.30 19.99
C LEU A 68 11.00 -13.75 19.49
N GLN A 69 12.17 -14.05 18.98
CA GLN A 69 12.53 -15.41 18.54
C GLN A 69 12.51 -16.42 19.69
N MET A 70 12.99 -16.01 20.88
CA MET A 70 12.89 -16.84 22.10
C MET A 70 11.45 -17.11 22.52
N ALA A 71 10.54 -16.17 22.25
CA ALA A 71 9.11 -16.34 22.48
C ALA A 71 8.40 -17.14 21.36
N GLY A 72 9.14 -17.65 20.36
CA GLY A 72 8.59 -18.37 19.20
C GLY A 72 7.82 -17.46 18.25
N GLY A 73 8.13 -16.18 18.22
CA GLY A 73 7.47 -15.18 17.39
C GLY A 73 8.26 -14.82 16.15
N GLU A 74 7.53 -14.29 15.19
CA GLU A 74 8.04 -13.66 13.96
C GLU A 74 7.41 -12.29 13.79
N ASN A 75 8.08 -11.40 13.08
CA ASN A 75 7.59 -10.05 12.80
C ASN A 75 7.83 -9.67 11.34
N ASN A 76 7.10 -8.66 10.90
CA ASN A 76 7.40 -7.95 9.67
C ASN A 76 6.78 -6.55 9.71
N ALA A 77 7.12 -5.73 8.71
CA ALA A 77 6.56 -4.41 8.52
C ALA A 77 6.45 -4.06 7.03
N TYR A 78 5.70 -3.05 6.73
CA TYR A 78 5.68 -2.42 5.42
C TYR A 78 5.29 -0.96 5.49
N THR A 79 5.85 -0.17 4.59
CA THR A 79 5.53 1.24 4.39
C THR A 79 4.87 1.43 3.03
N SER A 80 3.76 2.15 3.03
CA SER A 80 3.10 2.61 1.80
C SER A 80 3.17 4.14 1.67
N ASN A 81 2.47 4.67 0.67
CA ASN A 81 2.30 6.11 0.61
C ASN A 81 1.52 6.66 1.81
N ASP A 82 0.64 5.87 2.41
CA ASP A 82 -0.38 6.31 3.34
C ASP A 82 -0.16 5.87 4.77
N ILE A 83 0.40 4.69 4.97
CA ILE A 83 0.54 4.04 6.28
C ILE A 83 1.90 3.38 6.44
N THR A 84 2.31 3.19 7.70
CA THR A 84 3.38 2.28 8.09
C THR A 84 2.80 1.28 9.09
N ASN A 85 2.94 0.00 8.80
CA ASN A 85 2.33 -1.09 9.54
C ASN A 85 3.38 -2.05 10.05
N TYR A 86 3.25 -2.45 11.32
CA TYR A 86 4.11 -3.45 11.98
C TYR A 86 3.24 -4.55 12.53
N TYR A 87 3.69 -5.80 12.42
CA TYR A 87 2.97 -6.91 13.02
C TYR A 87 3.91 -7.97 13.57
N ILE A 88 3.43 -8.61 14.63
CA ILE A 88 4.05 -9.74 15.29
C ILE A 88 3.05 -10.88 15.29
N GLN A 89 3.51 -12.09 14.97
CA GLN A 89 2.78 -13.34 15.18
C GLN A 89 3.57 -14.23 16.14
N LEU A 90 2.90 -14.77 17.17
CA LEU A 90 3.55 -15.61 18.18
C LEU A 90 2.53 -16.52 18.86
N PRO A 91 2.97 -17.57 19.60
CA PRO A 91 2.08 -18.32 20.49
C PRO A 91 1.37 -17.40 21.46
N ALA A 92 0.05 -17.55 21.60
CA ALA A 92 -0.78 -16.67 22.43
C ALA A 92 -0.35 -16.61 23.91
N GLU A 93 0.24 -17.68 24.44
CA GLU A 93 0.80 -17.72 25.79
C GLU A 93 1.93 -16.70 26.00
N ASN A 94 2.64 -16.35 24.94
CA ASN A 94 3.76 -15.41 24.96
C ASN A 94 3.36 -13.99 24.49
N LEU A 95 2.06 -13.70 24.37
CA LEU A 95 1.53 -12.42 23.86
C LEU A 95 2.13 -11.21 24.55
N GLU A 96 2.39 -11.27 25.85
CA GLU A 96 2.96 -10.14 26.61
C GLU A 96 4.33 -9.69 26.10
N THR A 97 5.12 -10.60 25.49
CA THR A 97 6.37 -10.23 24.82
C THR A 97 6.14 -9.22 23.70
N ALA A 98 5.08 -9.39 22.90
CA ALA A 98 4.74 -8.44 21.85
C ALA A 98 4.35 -7.06 22.43
N PHE A 99 3.57 -7.03 23.50
CA PHE A 99 3.21 -5.79 24.19
C PHE A 99 4.44 -5.05 24.74
N TRP A 100 5.35 -5.75 25.37
CA TRP A 100 6.61 -5.20 25.86
C TRP A 100 7.46 -4.61 24.73
N LEU A 101 7.69 -5.35 23.64
CA LEU A 101 8.49 -4.90 22.51
C LEU A 101 7.90 -3.67 21.82
N GLU A 102 6.61 -3.72 21.49
CA GLU A 102 5.94 -2.66 20.76
C GLU A 102 5.76 -1.37 21.56
N SER A 103 5.46 -1.49 22.84
CA SER A 103 5.32 -0.34 23.73
C SER A 103 6.65 0.39 23.93
N ASP A 104 7.75 -0.34 24.11
CA ASP A 104 9.07 0.26 24.32
C ASP A 104 9.54 1.02 23.07
N ARG A 105 9.35 0.45 21.87
CA ARG A 105 9.71 1.16 20.65
C ARG A 105 8.77 2.33 20.32
N MET A 106 7.50 2.29 20.70
CA MET A 106 6.59 3.43 20.59
C MET A 106 6.97 4.55 21.58
N LEU A 107 7.42 4.20 22.78
CA LEU A 107 7.87 5.16 23.77
C LEU A 107 9.12 5.91 23.33
N SER A 108 10.15 5.18 22.90
CA SER A 108 11.43 5.75 22.47
C SER A 108 12.31 4.73 21.77
N LEU A 109 12.82 5.11 20.59
CA LEU A 109 13.87 4.37 19.89
C LEU A 109 15.25 4.68 20.48
N ALA A 110 16.20 3.77 20.26
CA ALA A 110 17.61 4.00 20.57
C ALA A 110 18.24 4.91 19.48
N PHE A 111 17.83 6.18 19.46
CA PHE A 111 18.34 7.16 18.51
C PHE A 111 19.85 7.41 18.68
N GLY A 112 20.65 6.93 17.74
CA GLY A 112 22.10 7.12 17.73
C GLY A 112 22.62 7.32 16.31
N GLU A 113 23.69 8.13 16.19
CA GLU A 113 24.35 8.37 14.89
C GLU A 113 24.81 7.06 14.23
N LYS A 114 25.30 6.10 15.01
CA LYS A 114 25.74 4.81 14.50
C LYS A 114 24.58 3.99 13.91
N SER A 115 23.43 3.96 14.58
CA SER A 115 22.23 3.25 14.10
C SER A 115 21.70 3.92 12.82
N LEU A 116 21.63 5.24 12.82
CA LEU A 116 21.21 6.00 11.65
C LEU A 116 22.16 5.76 10.46
N ASP A 117 23.48 5.79 10.68
CA ASP A 117 24.46 5.54 9.62
C ASP A 117 24.35 4.15 9.00
N VAL A 118 24.04 3.13 9.82
CA VAL A 118 23.82 1.77 9.32
C VAL A 118 22.57 1.74 8.45
N GLN A 119 21.45 2.24 8.94
CA GLN A 119 20.18 2.15 8.20
C GLN A 119 20.17 3.06 6.97
N ARG A 120 20.80 4.24 7.01
CA ARG A 120 20.99 5.06 5.80
C ARG A 120 21.71 4.28 4.70
N LYS A 121 22.80 3.56 5.03
CA LYS A 121 23.53 2.74 4.06
C LYS A 121 22.67 1.63 3.49
N VAL A 122 21.91 0.92 4.34
CA VAL A 122 21.01 -0.15 3.90
C VAL A 122 19.97 0.40 2.91
N VAL A 123 19.24 1.46 3.28
CA VAL A 123 18.20 2.05 2.42
C VAL A 123 18.81 2.64 1.13
N CYS A 124 20.02 3.23 1.21
CA CYS A 124 20.72 3.71 0.01
C CYS A 124 21.11 2.58 -0.94
N GLU A 125 21.55 1.43 -0.42
CA GLU A 125 21.86 0.28 -1.27
C GLU A 125 20.57 -0.32 -1.87
N GLU A 126 19.48 -0.41 -1.13
CA GLU A 126 18.18 -0.81 -1.66
C GLU A 126 17.70 0.13 -2.78
N PHE A 127 17.86 1.44 -2.59
CA PHE A 127 17.54 2.43 -3.63
C PHE A 127 18.34 2.16 -4.90
N LYS A 128 19.65 1.91 -4.78
CA LYS A 128 20.51 1.61 -5.94
C LYS A 128 20.11 0.28 -6.58
N GLU A 129 19.94 -0.77 -5.81
CA GLU A 129 19.65 -2.12 -6.30
C GLU A 129 18.30 -2.18 -7.03
N HIS A 130 17.26 -1.66 -6.41
CA HIS A 130 15.90 -1.81 -6.93
C HIS A 130 15.49 -0.77 -7.97
N TYR A 131 16.09 0.44 -7.93
CA TYR A 131 15.63 1.57 -8.74
C TYR A 131 16.66 2.08 -9.72
N LEU A 132 17.97 2.04 -9.42
CA LEU A 132 19.01 2.53 -10.32
C LEU A 132 19.66 1.42 -11.17
N ASN A 133 19.93 0.26 -10.58
CA ASN A 133 20.68 -0.82 -11.22
C ASN A 133 19.78 -1.89 -11.86
N LYS A 134 18.50 -1.91 -11.55
CA LYS A 134 17.54 -2.88 -12.10
C LYS A 134 16.96 -2.37 -13.42
N PRO A 135 16.89 -3.20 -14.48
CA PRO A 135 16.15 -2.84 -15.68
C PRO A 135 14.72 -2.40 -15.36
N TYR A 136 14.29 -1.27 -15.91
CA TYR A 136 13.00 -0.61 -15.63
C TYR A 136 12.82 -0.12 -14.17
N GLY A 137 13.87 -0.10 -13.36
CA GLY A 137 13.77 0.26 -11.94
C GLY A 137 13.25 1.69 -11.69
N ASP A 138 13.54 2.62 -12.59
CA ASP A 138 13.15 4.03 -12.50
C ASP A 138 11.75 4.36 -13.06
N VAL A 139 11.04 3.36 -13.59
CA VAL A 139 9.72 3.54 -14.22
C VAL A 139 8.75 4.25 -13.30
N TRP A 140 8.62 3.77 -12.05
CA TRP A 140 7.64 4.33 -11.13
C TRP A 140 7.99 5.71 -10.62
N HIS A 141 9.27 6.06 -10.50
CA HIS A 141 9.68 7.45 -10.24
C HIS A 141 9.18 8.37 -11.36
N LYS A 142 9.41 7.98 -12.61
CA LYS A 142 9.00 8.76 -13.78
C LYS A 142 7.47 8.82 -13.97
N MET A 143 6.78 7.70 -13.80
CA MET A 143 5.33 7.64 -13.95
C MET A 143 4.61 8.50 -12.90
N ARG A 144 5.06 8.46 -11.65
CA ARG A 144 4.47 9.26 -10.57
C ARG A 144 4.71 10.75 -10.77
N GLU A 145 5.91 11.17 -11.18
CA GLU A 145 6.19 12.58 -11.51
C GLU A 145 5.41 13.05 -12.75
N LEU A 146 5.13 12.14 -13.70
CA LEU A 146 4.30 12.45 -14.86
C LEU A 146 2.83 12.65 -14.44
N ALA A 147 2.30 11.75 -13.62
CA ALA A 147 0.92 11.74 -13.18
C ALA A 147 0.61 12.86 -12.17
N TYR A 148 1.42 13.02 -11.13
CA TYR A 148 1.18 13.99 -10.06
C TYR A 148 2.07 15.22 -10.19
N LYS A 149 1.49 16.41 -10.04
CA LYS A 149 2.22 17.68 -10.11
C LYS A 149 2.49 18.29 -8.74
N VAL A 150 1.55 18.14 -7.82
CA VAL A 150 1.64 18.75 -6.48
C VAL A 150 1.43 17.74 -5.35
N HIS A 151 0.63 16.69 -5.56
CA HIS A 151 0.34 15.72 -4.51
C HIS A 151 1.60 14.89 -4.17
N PRO A 152 1.84 14.54 -2.89
CA PRO A 152 2.98 13.73 -2.46
C PRO A 152 3.07 12.34 -3.09
N TYR A 153 2.01 11.82 -3.68
CA TYR A 153 2.08 10.55 -4.43
C TYR A 153 3.01 10.61 -5.65
N ARG A 154 3.58 11.77 -5.96
CA ARG A 154 4.58 11.94 -7.01
C ARG A 154 5.94 11.31 -6.70
N TRP A 155 6.21 10.93 -5.45
CA TRP A 155 7.42 10.17 -5.10
C TRP A 155 7.11 8.79 -4.54
N MET A 156 8.13 7.94 -4.58
CA MET A 156 8.07 6.57 -4.08
C MET A 156 8.35 6.54 -2.58
N THR A 157 7.93 5.46 -1.90
CA THR A 157 8.23 5.24 -0.47
C THR A 157 9.72 5.22 -0.16
N ILE A 158 10.55 4.72 -1.09
CA ILE A 158 12.01 4.74 -0.98
C ILE A 158 12.60 6.16 -1.04
N GLY A 159 11.83 7.15 -1.43
CA GLY A 159 12.24 8.53 -1.63
C GLY A 159 12.30 8.94 -3.11
N LYS A 160 12.31 10.25 -3.34
CA LYS A 160 12.43 10.85 -4.66
C LYS A 160 13.87 10.79 -5.17
N GLU A 161 14.81 11.09 -4.29
CA GLU A 161 16.24 11.20 -4.60
C GLU A 161 17.07 10.53 -3.52
N LEU A 162 18.12 9.81 -3.93
CA LEU A 162 19.06 9.13 -3.03
C LEU A 162 19.68 10.09 -1.99
N SER A 163 19.98 11.31 -2.41
CA SER A 163 20.57 12.36 -1.58
C SER A 163 19.72 12.74 -0.37
N HIS A 164 18.39 12.56 -0.44
CA HIS A 164 17.50 12.82 0.69
C HIS A 164 17.77 11.87 1.85
N ILE A 165 18.06 10.60 1.55
CA ILE A 165 18.42 9.59 2.55
C ILE A 165 19.87 9.75 3.00
N GLU A 166 20.80 9.96 2.07
CA GLU A 166 22.22 10.17 2.39
C GLU A 166 22.45 11.32 3.37
N ASN A 167 21.68 12.40 3.23
CA ASN A 167 21.78 13.61 4.05
C ASN A 167 20.82 13.64 5.25
N ALA A 168 20.06 12.56 5.53
CA ALA A 168 19.15 12.49 6.67
C ALA A 168 19.92 12.70 7.98
N LYS A 169 19.46 13.64 8.82
CA LYS A 169 20.07 13.98 10.10
C LYS A 169 19.30 13.38 11.25
N LEU A 170 20.00 13.13 12.36
CA LEU A 170 19.39 12.55 13.54
C LEU A 170 18.22 13.38 14.09
N ASP A 171 18.32 14.71 14.03
CA ASP A 171 17.24 15.61 14.48
C ASP A 171 16.00 15.53 13.59
N ASP A 172 16.18 15.37 12.27
CA ASP A 172 15.06 15.18 11.33
C ASP A 172 14.32 13.86 11.63
N VAL A 173 15.10 12.80 11.89
CA VAL A 173 14.62 11.49 12.28
C VAL A 173 13.84 11.56 13.59
N LYS A 174 14.37 12.20 14.63
CA LYS A 174 13.68 12.40 15.91
C LYS A 174 12.37 13.18 15.74
N ASN A 175 12.40 14.26 14.96
CA ASN A 175 11.22 15.07 14.71
C ASN A 175 10.11 14.27 14.00
N PHE A 176 10.48 13.45 13.03
CA PHE A 176 9.53 12.57 12.33
C PHE A 176 8.90 11.54 13.29
N PHE A 177 9.73 10.88 14.11
CA PHE A 177 9.24 9.93 15.11
C PHE A 177 8.27 10.60 16.09
N PHE A 178 8.69 11.67 16.74
CA PHE A 178 7.87 12.32 17.77
C PHE A 178 6.63 13.00 17.22
N THR A 179 6.55 13.22 15.91
CA THR A 179 5.36 13.72 15.25
C THR A 179 4.36 12.60 14.94
N HIS A 180 4.84 11.46 14.46
CA HIS A 180 3.98 10.46 13.83
C HIS A 180 3.81 9.15 14.61
N TYR A 181 4.86 8.70 15.32
CA TYR A 181 4.83 7.41 16.03
C TYR A 181 4.35 7.56 17.46
N ARG A 182 3.06 7.85 17.59
CA ARG A 182 2.40 8.17 18.85
C ARG A 182 1.09 7.38 19.01
N PRO A 183 0.64 7.15 20.27
CA PRO A 183 -0.62 6.46 20.54
C PRO A 183 -1.81 7.06 19.78
N ASN A 184 -1.95 8.39 19.77
CA ASN A 184 -3.05 9.09 19.11
C ASN A 184 -3.00 9.07 17.56
N ASN A 185 -1.94 8.52 16.97
CA ASN A 185 -1.76 8.32 15.54
C ASN A 185 -1.67 6.84 15.16
N ALA A 186 -2.02 5.94 16.09
CA ALA A 186 -1.89 4.50 15.93
C ALA A 186 -3.23 3.76 16.13
N ILE A 187 -3.32 2.59 15.50
CA ILE A 187 -4.37 1.60 15.72
C ILE A 187 -3.68 0.30 16.08
N LEU A 188 -3.97 -0.23 17.27
CA LEU A 188 -3.51 -1.51 17.75
C LEU A 188 -4.61 -2.56 17.54
N VAL A 189 -4.31 -3.63 16.84
CA VAL A 189 -5.20 -4.79 16.72
C VAL A 189 -4.52 -6.00 17.32
N VAL A 190 -5.21 -6.67 18.22
CA VAL A 190 -4.78 -7.96 18.78
C VAL A 190 -5.81 -9.02 18.39
N ALA A 191 -5.36 -10.02 17.64
CA ALA A 191 -6.21 -11.08 17.10
C ALA A 191 -5.70 -12.46 17.49
N GLY A 192 -6.59 -13.44 17.65
CA GLY A 192 -6.25 -14.84 17.90
C GLY A 192 -6.76 -15.40 19.22
N ASN A 193 -6.03 -16.34 19.80
CA ASN A 193 -6.41 -17.00 21.05
C ASN A 193 -6.18 -16.11 22.27
N VAL A 194 -6.96 -15.05 22.35
CA VAL A 194 -6.87 -14.01 23.38
C VAL A 194 -8.26 -13.70 23.91
N THR A 195 -8.35 -13.14 25.12
CA THR A 195 -9.61 -12.57 25.64
C THR A 195 -9.53 -11.05 25.65
N VAL A 196 -10.67 -10.40 25.57
CA VAL A 196 -10.78 -8.94 25.60
C VAL A 196 -10.22 -8.39 26.91
N GLU A 197 -10.52 -9.04 28.03
CA GLU A 197 -10.04 -8.64 29.36
C GLU A 197 -8.52 -8.69 29.44
N LYS A 198 -7.89 -9.77 28.94
CA LYS A 198 -6.43 -9.91 28.94
C LYS A 198 -5.77 -8.85 28.08
N VAL A 199 -6.33 -8.58 26.89
CA VAL A 199 -5.81 -7.53 26.00
C VAL A 199 -5.96 -6.15 26.64
N LYS A 200 -7.08 -5.84 27.31
CA LYS A 200 -7.25 -4.58 28.06
C LYS A 200 -6.19 -4.43 29.14
N GLU A 201 -6.03 -5.45 30.00
CA GLU A 201 -5.00 -5.46 31.06
C GLU A 201 -3.60 -5.17 30.50
N LEU A 202 -3.20 -5.89 29.45
CA LEU A 202 -1.88 -5.74 28.85
C LEU A 202 -1.72 -4.38 28.14
N THR A 203 -2.77 -3.89 27.48
CA THR A 203 -2.73 -2.59 26.81
C THR A 203 -2.59 -1.45 27.82
N GLU A 204 -3.35 -1.48 28.92
CA GLU A 204 -3.23 -0.51 29.99
C GLU A 204 -1.84 -0.55 30.66
N LYS A 205 -1.34 -1.76 30.94
CA LYS A 205 -0.03 -1.97 31.56
C LYS A 205 1.12 -1.42 30.72
N TRP A 206 1.12 -1.68 29.41
CA TRP A 206 2.27 -1.43 28.56
C TRP A 206 2.19 -0.11 27.77
N PHE A 207 0.99 0.30 27.35
CA PHE A 207 0.79 1.50 26.54
C PHE A 207 0.16 2.66 27.31
N GLY A 208 -0.43 2.42 28.51
CA GLY A 208 -1.21 3.42 29.23
C GLY A 208 -0.44 4.68 29.59
N ASP A 209 0.82 4.55 29.97
CA ASP A 209 1.69 5.66 30.40
C ASP A 209 2.43 6.35 29.22
N ILE A 210 2.27 5.85 27.99
CA ILE A 210 2.91 6.49 26.81
C ILE A 210 2.15 7.78 26.49
N PRO A 211 2.85 8.95 26.44
CA PRO A 211 2.18 10.22 26.16
C PRO A 211 1.54 10.24 24.76
N ALA A 212 0.31 10.70 24.65
CA ALA A 212 -0.39 10.89 23.38
C ALA A 212 0.39 11.78 22.38
N GLY A 213 1.11 12.76 22.92
CA GLY A 213 1.78 13.75 22.09
C GLY A 213 0.79 14.77 21.49
N LYS A 214 1.30 15.63 20.61
CA LYS A 214 0.48 16.59 19.90
C LYS A 214 -0.20 15.88 18.72
N LYS A 215 -1.50 16.08 18.54
CA LYS A 215 -2.24 15.52 17.42
C LYS A 215 -1.70 16.08 16.10
N TYR A 216 -1.28 15.20 15.21
CA TYR A 216 -0.87 15.58 13.85
C TYR A 216 -2.10 15.96 13.02
N ILE A 217 -2.02 17.11 12.35
CA ILE A 217 -3.06 17.58 11.42
C ILE A 217 -2.46 17.60 10.04
N ARG A 218 -2.83 16.62 9.22
CA ARG A 218 -2.36 16.48 7.84
C ARG A 218 -2.89 17.61 6.96
N LYS A 219 -2.00 18.23 6.19
CA LYS A 219 -2.34 19.25 5.20
C LYS A 219 -1.62 18.92 3.90
N LEU A 220 -2.27 18.17 3.04
CA LEU A 220 -1.70 17.82 1.74
C LEU A 220 -2.21 18.77 0.65
N PRO A 221 -1.36 19.13 -0.32
CA PRO A 221 -1.82 19.82 -1.53
C PRO A 221 -2.73 18.88 -2.32
N GLN A 222 -3.84 19.41 -2.81
CA GLN A 222 -4.77 18.65 -3.62
C GLN A 222 -4.28 18.61 -5.08
N GLU A 223 -4.17 17.42 -5.66
CA GLU A 223 -3.81 17.30 -7.09
C GLU A 223 -4.90 17.93 -7.95
N PRO A 224 -4.56 18.87 -8.85
CA PRO A 224 -5.54 19.46 -9.75
C PRO A 224 -6.05 18.43 -10.76
N ALA A 225 -7.30 18.61 -11.20
CA ALA A 225 -7.87 17.79 -12.27
C ALA A 225 -6.99 17.87 -13.52
N GLN A 226 -6.64 16.74 -14.09
CA GLN A 226 -5.86 16.69 -15.32
C GLN A 226 -6.69 17.05 -16.52
N THR A 227 -6.21 17.98 -17.35
CA THR A 227 -6.93 18.55 -18.50
C THR A 227 -6.27 18.25 -19.84
N GLU A 228 -5.11 17.60 -19.85
CA GLU A 228 -4.37 17.21 -21.05
C GLU A 228 -3.64 15.88 -20.87
N ALA A 229 -3.53 15.10 -21.92
CA ALA A 229 -2.73 13.89 -21.94
C ALA A 229 -1.24 14.22 -21.77
N ARG A 230 -0.54 13.45 -20.94
CA ARG A 230 0.89 13.61 -20.71
C ARG A 230 1.64 12.40 -21.24
N LYS A 231 2.80 12.66 -21.87
CA LYS A 231 3.62 11.60 -22.45
C LYS A 231 5.09 11.80 -22.10
N LEU A 232 5.79 10.68 -21.90
CA LEU A 232 7.22 10.66 -21.65
C LEU A 232 7.84 9.50 -22.44
N GLU A 233 8.96 9.74 -23.10
CA GLU A 233 9.76 8.71 -23.78
C GLU A 233 11.09 8.54 -23.05
N VAL A 234 11.46 7.30 -22.80
CA VAL A 234 12.73 6.93 -22.19
C VAL A 234 13.43 5.90 -23.06
N LYS A 235 14.74 6.04 -23.21
CA LYS A 235 15.61 5.05 -23.88
C LYS A 235 16.67 4.58 -22.91
N ALA A 236 16.70 3.27 -22.63
CA ALA A 236 17.62 2.67 -21.67
C ALA A 236 18.10 1.29 -22.10
N GLU A 237 19.11 0.79 -21.43
CA GLU A 237 19.61 -0.56 -21.64
C GLU A 237 18.70 -1.59 -20.95
N VAL A 238 17.62 -1.93 -21.62
CA VAL A 238 16.61 -2.89 -21.13
C VAL A 238 16.37 -3.97 -22.21
N PRO A 239 15.89 -5.16 -21.80
CA PRO A 239 15.74 -6.29 -22.72
C PRO A 239 14.71 -6.07 -23.84
N LEU A 240 13.62 -5.40 -23.54
CA LEU A 240 12.47 -5.21 -24.43
C LEU A 240 11.89 -3.80 -24.29
N ASP A 241 11.20 -3.32 -25.29
CA ASP A 241 10.34 -2.16 -25.16
C ASP A 241 9.21 -2.45 -24.17
N ALA A 242 8.85 -1.43 -23.39
CA ALA A 242 7.78 -1.55 -22.42
C ALA A 242 6.85 -0.34 -22.47
N PHE A 243 5.57 -0.61 -22.29
CA PHE A 243 4.49 0.36 -22.32
C PHE A 243 3.88 0.51 -20.93
N TYR A 244 3.71 1.75 -20.48
CA TYR A 244 3.06 2.08 -19.23
C TYR A 244 2.08 3.22 -19.46
N LYS A 245 0.86 3.06 -18.98
CA LYS A 245 -0.16 4.10 -19.07
C LYS A 245 -0.99 4.12 -17.81
N CYS A 246 -1.23 5.30 -17.25
CA CYS A 246 -2.06 5.43 -16.07
C CYS A 246 -3.06 6.59 -16.16
N TRP A 247 -4.10 6.48 -15.37
CA TRP A 247 -5.19 7.44 -15.23
C TRP A 247 -5.48 7.69 -13.78
N HIS A 248 -5.78 8.93 -13.39
CA HIS A 248 -6.25 9.21 -12.04
C HIS A 248 -7.60 8.55 -11.79
N ILE A 249 -7.72 7.98 -10.60
CA ILE A 249 -8.95 7.38 -10.08
C ILE A 249 -9.29 7.95 -8.69
N TYR A 250 -10.34 7.46 -8.11
CA TYR A 250 -10.88 7.91 -6.84
C TYR A 250 -10.11 7.39 -5.63
N PRO A 251 -10.19 8.12 -4.49
CA PRO A 251 -9.67 7.63 -3.22
C PRO A 251 -10.42 6.36 -2.74
N ARG A 252 -9.77 5.60 -1.89
CA ARG A 252 -10.31 4.34 -1.33
C ARG A 252 -11.68 4.53 -0.65
N SER A 253 -11.96 5.70 -0.11
CA SER A 253 -13.23 6.02 0.55
C SER A 253 -14.40 6.31 -0.41
N ASP A 254 -14.13 6.52 -1.70
CA ASP A 254 -15.18 6.79 -2.70
C ASP A 254 -15.78 5.46 -3.20
N LYS A 255 -17.11 5.40 -3.32
CA LYS A 255 -17.80 4.22 -3.85
C LYS A 255 -17.38 3.81 -5.27
N ARG A 256 -16.90 4.77 -6.08
CA ARG A 256 -16.41 4.52 -7.44
C ARG A 256 -15.08 3.77 -7.48
N TYR A 257 -14.38 3.71 -6.37
CA TYR A 257 -13.20 2.86 -6.20
C TYR A 257 -13.51 1.40 -6.56
N TYR A 258 -14.63 0.87 -6.07
CA TYR A 258 -15.05 -0.52 -6.31
C TYR A 258 -15.39 -0.80 -7.78
N ILE A 259 -15.88 0.22 -8.49
CA ILE A 259 -16.11 0.13 -9.93
C ILE A 259 -14.78 0.10 -10.68
N ALA A 260 -13.84 0.97 -10.30
CA ALA A 260 -12.50 1.00 -10.89
C ALA A 260 -11.74 -0.33 -10.67
N ASP A 261 -11.89 -0.94 -9.49
CA ASP A 261 -11.31 -2.24 -9.17
C ASP A 261 -11.88 -3.35 -10.08
N LEU A 262 -13.21 -3.43 -10.22
CA LEU A 262 -13.82 -4.38 -11.16
C LEU A 262 -13.45 -4.13 -12.62
N ILE A 263 -13.20 -2.87 -13.03
CA ILE A 263 -12.67 -2.54 -14.36
C ILE A 263 -11.29 -3.19 -14.55
N THR A 264 -10.39 -3.11 -13.56
CA THR A 264 -9.07 -3.74 -13.65
C THR A 264 -9.18 -5.26 -13.77
N GLU A 265 -10.12 -5.86 -13.05
CA GLU A 265 -10.39 -7.31 -13.10
C GLU A 265 -10.94 -7.76 -14.47
N VAL A 266 -11.82 -6.98 -15.09
CA VAL A 266 -12.29 -7.25 -16.46
C VAL A 266 -11.14 -7.17 -17.46
N LEU A 267 -10.28 -6.16 -17.31
CA LEU A 267 -9.15 -5.93 -18.22
C LEU A 267 -8.03 -6.94 -18.04
N SER A 268 -7.66 -7.31 -16.81
CA SER A 268 -6.47 -8.13 -16.54
C SER A 268 -6.65 -9.22 -15.46
N GLY A 269 -7.86 -9.48 -14.99
CA GLY A 269 -8.14 -10.44 -13.92
C GLY A 269 -7.96 -11.92 -14.30
N GLY A 270 -6.81 -12.29 -14.88
CA GLY A 270 -6.44 -13.67 -15.20
C GLY A 270 -6.57 -14.05 -16.68
N GLY A 271 -6.41 -15.35 -16.98
CA GLY A 271 -6.26 -15.84 -18.35
C GLY A 271 -7.46 -15.64 -19.29
N SER A 272 -8.63 -15.31 -18.79
CA SER A 272 -9.83 -14.99 -19.60
C SER A 272 -10.15 -13.48 -19.64
N SER A 273 -9.24 -12.63 -19.18
CA SER A 273 -9.39 -11.18 -19.21
C SER A 273 -9.16 -10.61 -20.61
N ARG A 274 -9.72 -9.41 -20.87
CA ARG A 274 -9.73 -8.82 -22.21
C ARG A 274 -8.34 -8.54 -22.76
N LEU A 275 -7.47 -7.89 -21.96
CA LEU A 275 -6.10 -7.57 -22.40
C LEU A 275 -5.29 -8.84 -22.66
N PHE A 276 -5.38 -9.84 -21.78
CA PHE A 276 -4.64 -11.08 -21.97
C PHE A 276 -5.07 -11.83 -23.25
N GLN A 277 -6.38 -12.00 -23.45
CA GLN A 277 -6.87 -12.70 -24.65
C GLN A 277 -6.52 -11.95 -25.91
N SER A 278 -6.82 -10.65 -26.00
CA SER A 278 -6.61 -9.86 -27.20
C SER A 278 -5.12 -9.61 -27.49
N LEU A 279 -4.37 -9.14 -26.48
CA LEU A 279 -3.03 -8.60 -26.71
C LEU A 279 -1.90 -9.64 -26.59
N VAL A 280 -2.09 -10.64 -25.70
CA VAL A 280 -1.09 -11.69 -25.47
C VAL A 280 -1.36 -12.92 -26.34
N LYS A 281 -2.61 -13.43 -26.34
CA LYS A 281 -2.95 -14.69 -27.00
C LYS A 281 -3.21 -14.53 -28.49
N GLU A 282 -4.09 -13.60 -28.88
CA GLU A 282 -4.52 -13.45 -30.28
C GLU A 282 -3.50 -12.62 -31.09
N LYS A 283 -3.28 -11.37 -30.72
CA LYS A 283 -2.42 -10.43 -31.46
C LYS A 283 -0.94 -10.64 -31.19
N LYS A 284 -0.56 -11.25 -30.07
CA LYS A 284 0.84 -11.51 -29.67
C LYS A 284 1.73 -10.26 -29.69
N LEU A 285 1.18 -9.13 -29.28
CA LEU A 285 1.90 -7.86 -29.21
C LEU A 285 2.67 -7.69 -27.90
N PHE A 286 2.17 -8.29 -26.82
CA PHE A 286 2.79 -8.25 -25.51
C PHE A 286 3.19 -9.65 -25.05
N SER A 287 4.33 -9.75 -24.37
CA SER A 287 4.72 -10.96 -23.64
C SER A 287 3.94 -11.12 -22.35
N ALA A 288 3.64 -9.99 -21.70
CA ALA A 288 2.78 -9.87 -20.54
C ALA A 288 2.13 -8.48 -20.55
N VAL A 289 0.88 -8.39 -20.13
CA VAL A 289 0.17 -7.13 -19.92
C VAL A 289 -0.69 -7.25 -18.69
N GLU A 290 -0.64 -6.23 -17.83
CA GLU A 290 -1.36 -6.17 -16.56
C GLU A 290 -2.12 -4.86 -16.46
N CYS A 291 -3.24 -4.90 -15.73
CA CYS A 291 -4.02 -3.74 -15.35
C CYS A 291 -4.35 -3.86 -13.87
N TYR A 292 -4.01 -2.83 -13.11
CA TYR A 292 -4.25 -2.76 -11.68
C TYR A 292 -4.41 -1.31 -11.22
N HIS A 293 -4.71 -1.09 -9.98
CA HIS A 293 -4.81 0.25 -9.42
C HIS A 293 -4.10 0.37 -8.07
N SER A 294 -3.75 1.58 -7.70
CA SER A 294 -3.27 1.88 -6.36
C SER A 294 -4.47 2.04 -5.42
N GLY A 295 -4.56 1.20 -4.38
CA GLY A 295 -5.62 1.27 -3.36
C GLY A 295 -5.39 2.40 -2.34
N SER A 296 -5.10 3.63 -2.80
CA SER A 296 -4.63 4.75 -1.99
C SER A 296 -5.74 5.45 -1.21
N LEU A 297 -5.41 6.03 -0.05
CA LEU A 297 -6.36 6.81 0.77
C LEU A 297 -6.79 8.10 0.07
N ASP A 298 -5.88 8.75 -0.67
CA ASP A 298 -6.18 9.86 -1.58
C ASP A 298 -6.35 9.35 -3.01
N ALA A 299 -6.65 10.25 -3.96
CA ALA A 299 -6.85 9.91 -5.37
C ALA A 299 -5.61 9.20 -5.95
N GLY A 300 -5.79 7.94 -6.32
CA GLY A 300 -4.75 7.08 -6.85
C GLY A 300 -4.72 7.03 -8.38
N THR A 301 -4.10 5.98 -8.91
CA THR A 301 -4.04 5.73 -10.36
C THR A 301 -4.47 4.30 -10.70
N LEU A 302 -5.18 4.15 -11.81
CA LEU A 302 -5.34 2.89 -12.52
C LEU A 302 -4.23 2.82 -13.56
N VAL A 303 -3.60 1.66 -13.70
CA VAL A 303 -2.39 1.46 -14.49
C VAL A 303 -2.59 0.30 -15.46
N ILE A 304 -2.14 0.48 -16.69
CA ILE A 304 -1.86 -0.61 -17.62
C ILE A 304 -0.36 -0.62 -17.89
N GLU A 305 0.28 -1.76 -17.70
CA GLU A 305 1.68 -1.96 -18.03
C GLU A 305 1.87 -3.23 -18.83
N GLY A 306 2.86 -3.23 -19.74
CA GLY A 306 3.19 -4.42 -20.49
C GLY A 306 4.54 -4.33 -21.17
N LYS A 307 5.13 -5.50 -21.39
CA LYS A 307 6.38 -5.64 -22.16
C LYS A 307 6.06 -6.17 -23.53
N LEU A 308 6.56 -5.45 -24.56
CA LEU A 308 6.29 -5.80 -25.96
C LEU A 308 7.05 -7.07 -26.35
N VAL A 309 6.49 -7.81 -27.29
CA VAL A 309 7.23 -8.87 -27.98
C VAL A 309 8.29 -8.22 -28.87
N LYS A 310 9.46 -8.83 -28.97
CA LYS A 310 10.57 -8.30 -29.77
C LYS A 310 10.14 -8.03 -31.22
N GLY A 311 10.40 -6.82 -31.69
CA GLY A 311 10.08 -6.37 -33.05
C GLY A 311 8.68 -5.79 -33.25
N VAL A 312 7.84 -5.78 -32.20
CA VAL A 312 6.56 -5.06 -32.19
C VAL A 312 6.82 -3.57 -32.03
N LYS A 313 6.13 -2.75 -32.82
CA LYS A 313 6.23 -1.29 -32.72
C LYS A 313 5.36 -0.78 -31.58
N MET A 314 5.86 0.22 -30.86
CA MET A 314 5.15 0.83 -29.72
C MET A 314 3.78 1.39 -30.12
N GLU A 315 3.69 2.00 -31.31
CA GLU A 315 2.46 2.57 -31.83
C GLU A 315 1.38 1.49 -32.09
N ASP A 316 1.79 0.31 -32.59
CA ASP A 316 0.87 -0.80 -32.81
C ASP A 316 0.37 -1.38 -31.50
N ALA A 317 1.24 -1.47 -30.51
CA ALA A 317 0.91 -1.92 -29.16
C ALA A 317 -0.05 -0.93 -28.45
N GLU A 318 0.26 0.37 -28.46
CA GLU A 318 -0.63 1.41 -27.90
C GLU A 318 -2.00 1.40 -28.59
N LYS A 319 -2.04 1.36 -29.93
CA LYS A 319 -3.29 1.31 -30.68
C LYS A 319 -4.14 0.10 -30.33
N ALA A 320 -3.50 -1.04 -30.06
CA ALA A 320 -4.21 -2.24 -29.66
C ALA A 320 -4.76 -2.15 -28.22
N VAL A 321 -4.03 -1.53 -27.29
CA VAL A 321 -4.55 -1.20 -25.94
C VAL A 321 -5.73 -0.25 -26.04
N GLU A 322 -5.62 0.85 -26.80
CA GLU A 322 -6.69 1.82 -26.98
C GLU A 322 -7.95 1.19 -27.58
N ALA A 323 -7.82 0.21 -28.49
CA ALA A 323 -8.95 -0.51 -29.04
C ALA A 323 -9.73 -1.30 -27.97
N GLU A 324 -9.05 -1.90 -26.98
CA GLU A 324 -9.71 -2.57 -25.87
C GLU A 324 -10.34 -1.56 -24.89
N LEU A 325 -9.68 -0.43 -24.64
CA LEU A 325 -10.25 0.65 -23.83
C LEU A 325 -11.46 1.29 -24.48
N GLU A 326 -11.47 1.41 -25.83
CA GLU A 326 -12.64 1.90 -26.56
C GLU A 326 -13.86 0.98 -26.38
N LYS A 327 -13.66 -0.34 -26.39
CA LYS A 327 -14.73 -1.29 -26.05
C LYS A 327 -15.25 -1.06 -24.63
N MET A 328 -14.36 -0.78 -23.66
CA MET A 328 -14.80 -0.46 -22.29
C MET A 328 -15.62 0.83 -22.22
N ARG A 329 -15.36 1.82 -23.08
CA ARG A 329 -16.10 3.09 -23.15
C ARG A 329 -17.43 3.02 -23.92
N THR A 330 -17.57 2.04 -24.82
CA THR A 330 -18.70 1.98 -25.76
C THR A 330 -19.63 0.79 -25.54
N GLU A 331 -19.14 -0.29 -24.97
CA GLU A 331 -19.87 -1.53 -24.81
C GLU A 331 -19.98 -1.92 -23.32
N LYS A 332 -21.16 -2.36 -22.91
CA LYS A 332 -21.34 -2.94 -21.57
C LYS A 332 -20.59 -4.27 -21.46
N VAL A 333 -19.99 -4.52 -20.31
CA VAL A 333 -19.51 -5.86 -19.98
C VAL A 333 -20.69 -6.83 -19.98
N THR A 334 -20.45 -8.05 -20.41
CA THR A 334 -21.49 -9.10 -20.39
C THR A 334 -21.83 -9.50 -18.96
N ALA A 335 -23.04 -10.01 -18.75
CA ALA A 335 -23.45 -10.53 -17.44
C ALA A 335 -22.48 -11.62 -16.92
N THR A 336 -21.95 -12.45 -17.82
CA THR A 336 -20.99 -13.49 -17.48
C THR A 336 -19.63 -12.90 -17.04
N GLU A 337 -19.11 -11.88 -17.74
CA GLU A 337 -17.88 -11.21 -17.36
C GLU A 337 -18.03 -10.54 -15.98
N LEU A 338 -19.12 -9.79 -15.76
CA LEU A 338 -19.37 -9.12 -14.50
C LEU A 338 -19.48 -10.14 -13.34
N GLN A 339 -20.24 -11.23 -13.53
CA GLN A 339 -20.38 -12.25 -12.50
C GLN A 339 -19.04 -12.93 -12.20
N LYS A 340 -18.24 -13.22 -13.23
CA LYS A 340 -16.90 -13.81 -13.07
C LYS A 340 -15.99 -12.96 -12.18
N VAL A 341 -15.90 -11.64 -12.45
CA VAL A 341 -15.02 -10.75 -11.67
C VAL A 341 -15.52 -10.57 -10.24
N LYS A 342 -16.83 -10.50 -10.02
CA LYS A 342 -17.43 -10.48 -8.68
C LYS A 342 -17.11 -11.75 -7.89
N ASN A 343 -17.27 -12.93 -8.50
CA ASN A 343 -16.93 -14.21 -7.87
C ASN A 343 -15.44 -14.28 -7.52
N LYS A 344 -14.56 -13.69 -8.35
CA LYS A 344 -13.14 -13.63 -8.05
C LYS A 344 -12.87 -12.77 -6.82
N VAL A 345 -13.46 -11.57 -6.74
CA VAL A 345 -13.33 -10.71 -5.55
C VAL A 345 -13.85 -11.40 -4.30
N GLU A 346 -15.03 -12.05 -4.36
CA GLU A 346 -15.56 -12.84 -3.25
C GLU A 346 -14.58 -13.91 -2.79
N SER A 347 -13.96 -14.63 -3.73
CA SER A 347 -12.96 -15.64 -3.41
C SER A 347 -11.72 -15.04 -2.75
N LEU A 348 -11.23 -13.89 -3.23
CA LEU A 348 -10.06 -13.23 -2.65
C LEU A 348 -10.33 -12.78 -1.21
N ILE A 349 -11.48 -12.15 -0.95
CA ILE A 349 -11.90 -11.75 0.40
C ILE A 349 -11.99 -12.97 1.31
N ALA A 350 -12.61 -14.06 0.84
CA ALA A 350 -12.75 -15.29 1.62
C ALA A 350 -11.39 -15.93 1.97
N PHE A 351 -10.42 -15.89 1.07
CA PHE A 351 -9.06 -16.38 1.33
C PHE A 351 -8.27 -15.47 2.28
N GLU A 352 -8.40 -14.15 2.14
CA GLU A 352 -7.78 -13.20 3.06
C GLU A 352 -8.29 -13.38 4.49
N ASP A 353 -9.59 -13.61 4.67
CA ASP A 353 -10.21 -13.87 5.96
C ASP A 353 -9.73 -15.18 6.64
N MET A 354 -9.08 -16.08 5.93
CA MET A 354 -8.47 -17.29 6.52
C MET A 354 -7.21 -16.97 7.32
N SER A 355 -6.47 -15.92 6.96
CA SER A 355 -5.25 -15.51 7.62
C SER A 355 -5.55 -14.63 8.84
N LEU A 356 -5.06 -15.01 10.01
CA LEU A 356 -5.18 -14.20 11.23
C LEU A 356 -4.49 -12.84 11.07
N THR A 357 -3.31 -12.82 10.46
CA THR A 357 -2.54 -11.59 10.19
C THR A 357 -3.29 -10.68 9.21
N SER A 358 -3.89 -11.25 8.15
CA SER A 358 -4.70 -10.46 7.19
C SER A 358 -5.92 -9.85 7.87
N ARG A 359 -6.62 -10.61 8.73
CA ARG A 359 -7.76 -10.08 9.50
C ARG A 359 -7.35 -8.92 10.42
N ALA A 360 -6.23 -9.06 11.13
CA ALA A 360 -5.72 -8.01 12.01
C ALA A 360 -5.35 -6.75 11.23
N ASN A 361 -4.66 -6.90 10.10
CA ASN A 361 -4.30 -5.80 9.22
C ASN A 361 -5.53 -5.10 8.62
N SER A 362 -6.50 -5.87 8.13
CA SER A 362 -7.73 -5.33 7.55
C SER A 362 -8.57 -4.57 8.59
N LEU A 363 -8.71 -5.11 9.82
CA LEU A 363 -9.38 -4.39 10.91
C LEU A 363 -8.72 -3.04 11.21
N ALA A 364 -7.38 -3.00 11.25
CA ALA A 364 -6.64 -1.75 11.45
C ALA A 364 -6.88 -0.76 10.30
N PHE A 365 -6.85 -1.25 9.05
CA PHE A 365 -7.03 -0.43 7.87
C PHE A 365 -8.45 0.15 7.77
N TYR A 366 -9.48 -0.67 8.01
CA TYR A 366 -10.86 -0.17 8.00
C TYR A 366 -11.16 0.77 9.17
N GLU A 367 -10.54 0.56 10.33
CA GLU A 367 -10.60 1.55 11.44
C GLU A 367 -9.94 2.87 11.05
N LEU A 368 -8.86 2.84 10.29
CA LEU A 368 -8.23 4.04 9.72
C LEU A 368 -9.15 4.76 8.73
N LEU A 369 -9.93 4.02 7.93
CA LEU A 369 -10.96 4.56 7.03
C LEU A 369 -12.18 5.12 7.78
N GLY A 370 -12.25 4.94 9.09
CA GLY A 370 -13.28 5.49 9.96
C GLY A 370 -14.12 4.47 10.74
N ASP A 371 -14.24 3.22 10.27
CA ASP A 371 -14.97 2.17 11.00
C ASP A 371 -14.54 0.77 10.57
N ALA A 372 -13.97 0.01 11.50
CA ALA A 372 -13.56 -1.38 11.29
C ALA A 372 -14.70 -2.31 10.82
N GLU A 373 -15.96 -2.02 11.19
CA GLU A 373 -17.11 -2.82 10.79
C GLU A 373 -17.31 -2.84 9.25
N GLN A 374 -16.83 -1.84 8.54
CA GLN A 374 -16.89 -1.80 7.08
C GLN A 374 -16.18 -2.98 6.39
N MET A 375 -15.23 -3.63 7.08
CA MET A 375 -14.61 -4.88 6.61
C MET A 375 -15.66 -5.97 6.36
N ASN A 376 -16.62 -6.12 7.24
CA ASN A 376 -17.68 -7.11 7.13
C ASN A 376 -18.66 -6.86 5.97
N HIS A 377 -18.69 -5.64 5.43
CA HIS A 377 -19.59 -5.18 4.37
C HIS A 377 -18.87 -4.92 3.03
N GLU A 378 -17.59 -5.29 2.93
CA GLU A 378 -16.78 -5.01 1.74
C GLU A 378 -17.37 -5.65 0.49
N LEU A 379 -17.75 -6.92 0.55
CA LEU A 379 -18.32 -7.65 -0.59
C LEU A 379 -19.64 -7.02 -1.10
N GLU A 380 -20.44 -6.47 -0.20
CA GLU A 380 -21.70 -5.80 -0.58
C GLU A 380 -21.47 -4.63 -1.54
N LYS A 381 -20.36 -3.89 -1.36
CA LYS A 381 -19.99 -2.74 -2.18
C LYS A 381 -19.66 -3.15 -3.62
N TYR A 382 -19.12 -4.36 -3.82
CA TYR A 382 -18.89 -4.93 -5.15
C TYR A 382 -20.19 -5.49 -5.75
N ASN A 383 -21.03 -6.10 -4.94
CA ASN A 383 -22.23 -6.77 -5.42
C ASN A 383 -23.26 -5.80 -6.04
N VAL A 384 -23.30 -4.58 -5.58
CA VAL A 384 -24.22 -3.55 -6.11
C VAL A 384 -23.78 -2.97 -7.46
N VAL A 385 -22.51 -3.14 -7.86
CA VAL A 385 -21.99 -2.61 -9.13
C VAL A 385 -22.65 -3.27 -10.31
N THR A 386 -23.09 -2.47 -11.29
CA THR A 386 -23.76 -2.91 -12.51
C THR A 386 -22.88 -2.79 -13.74
N ALA A 387 -23.24 -3.43 -14.85
CA ALA A 387 -22.57 -3.26 -16.14
C ALA A 387 -22.68 -1.81 -16.67
N GLU A 388 -23.73 -1.09 -16.27
CA GLU A 388 -23.88 0.34 -16.59
C GLU A 388 -22.88 1.19 -15.82
N ASP A 389 -22.65 0.89 -14.53
CA ASP A 389 -21.66 1.60 -13.72
C ASP A 389 -20.25 1.42 -14.30
N ILE A 390 -19.88 0.20 -14.71
CA ILE A 390 -18.59 -0.09 -15.36
C ILE A 390 -18.44 0.72 -16.65
N LEU A 391 -19.48 0.76 -17.49
CA LEU A 391 -19.46 1.52 -18.75
C LEU A 391 -19.28 3.03 -18.49
N ASN A 392 -20.05 3.57 -17.54
CA ASN A 392 -20.02 4.99 -17.24
C ASN A 392 -18.69 5.43 -16.61
N GLU A 393 -18.15 4.64 -15.67
CA GLU A 393 -16.83 4.92 -15.06
C GLU A 393 -15.69 4.72 -16.05
N SER A 394 -15.77 3.75 -16.97
CA SER A 394 -14.78 3.59 -18.03
C SER A 394 -14.70 4.82 -18.94
N ARG A 395 -15.82 5.48 -19.24
CA ARG A 395 -15.86 6.74 -19.99
C ARG A 395 -15.16 7.89 -19.25
N ILE A 396 -15.29 7.92 -17.92
CA ILE A 396 -14.69 8.96 -17.08
C ILE A 396 -13.19 8.69 -16.88
N ILE A 397 -12.82 7.48 -16.51
CA ILE A 397 -11.43 7.11 -16.22
C ILE A 397 -10.57 7.20 -17.48
N PHE A 398 -11.01 6.55 -18.57
CA PHE A 398 -10.21 6.40 -19.79
C PHE A 398 -10.37 7.55 -20.80
N ARG A 399 -10.87 8.72 -20.36
CA ARG A 399 -10.86 9.90 -21.23
C ARG A 399 -9.41 10.30 -21.58
N PRO A 400 -9.13 10.72 -22.83
CA PRO A 400 -7.77 10.99 -23.30
C PRO A 400 -6.99 11.96 -22.41
N GLU A 401 -7.61 13.04 -21.97
CA GLU A 401 -6.99 14.09 -21.16
C GLU A 401 -6.56 13.61 -19.75
N ASN A 402 -7.12 12.50 -19.24
CA ASN A 402 -6.74 11.91 -17.96
C ASN A 402 -5.53 10.96 -18.05
N SER A 403 -4.98 10.75 -19.26
CA SER A 403 -3.94 9.73 -19.49
C SER A 403 -2.52 10.27 -19.28
N ASN A 404 -1.68 9.41 -18.70
CA ASN A 404 -0.25 9.62 -18.56
C ASN A 404 0.45 8.40 -19.15
N THR A 405 1.25 8.57 -20.19
CA THR A 405 1.87 7.47 -20.94
C THR A 405 3.39 7.56 -20.87
N LEU A 406 4.05 6.47 -20.51
CA LEU A 406 5.49 6.32 -20.57
C LEU A 406 5.84 5.22 -21.59
N TYR A 407 6.54 5.62 -22.63
CA TYR A 407 7.15 4.70 -23.57
C TYR A 407 8.58 4.43 -23.16
N TYR A 408 8.89 3.19 -22.87
CA TYR A 408 10.22 2.80 -22.43
C TYR A 408 10.88 1.95 -23.52
N TYR A 409 11.78 2.54 -24.29
CA TYR A 409 12.45 1.91 -25.42
C TYR A 409 13.76 1.25 -25.03
N SER A 410 13.98 0.05 -25.52
CA SER A 410 15.28 -0.62 -25.49
C SER A 410 16.26 0.08 -26.43
N LYS A 411 17.50 0.24 -25.99
CA LYS A 411 18.62 0.70 -26.81
C LYS A 411 19.24 -0.41 -27.66
N ASN A 412 18.82 -1.67 -27.46
CA ASN A 412 19.39 -2.87 -28.09
C ASN A 412 18.65 -3.25 -29.37
#